data_8316bbf782a31ce45e807ee0062f2ddd
#
_entry.id   8316bbf782a31ce45e807ee0062f2ddd
#
_cell.length_a   1.000
_cell.length_b   1.000
_cell.length_c   1.000
_cell.angle_alpha   90.00
_cell.angle_beta   90.00
_cell.angle_gamma   90.00
#
_symmetry.space_group_name_H-M   'P 1'
#
loop_
_entity.id
_entity.type
_entity.pdbx_description
1 polymer ?
#
loop_
_entity_poly.entity_id
_entity_poly.type
_entity_poly.pdbx_seq_one_letter_code
_entity_poly.pdbx_strand_id
1 'polypeptide(L)'
;MVSDTDIVVDKVFSIRPGFPEREWKEYYLRVLRSITAGLNQLIVHLGYDDDELRAVTSGHAFWGAAWRQRDYDVVMSDEFRSVLKENNIQLIGWNKLNSLRQSSAAVSQR
;
A
#
# COMPACT_ATOMS: atom_id res chain seq x y z
N MET A 1 -5.41 3.15 22.94
CA MET A 1 -6.52 2.19 23.07
C MET A 1 -7.42 2.28 21.86
N VAL A 2 -7.79 1.15 21.27
CA VAL A 2 -8.72 1.10 20.12
C VAL A 2 -10.16 1.24 20.62
N SER A 3 -10.95 2.10 20.00
CA SER A 3 -12.38 2.25 20.30
C SER A 3 -13.22 1.59 19.20
N ASP A 4 -14.52 1.38 19.46
CA ASP A 4 -15.46 0.79 18.51
C ASP A 4 -15.65 1.64 17.24
N THR A 5 -15.28 2.91 17.29
CA THR A 5 -15.36 3.82 16.13
C THR A 5 -14.07 3.88 15.32
N ASP A 6 -13.01 3.27 15.81
CA ASP A 6 -11.74 3.23 15.10
C ASP A 6 -11.78 2.22 13.94
N ILE A 7 -11.07 2.56 12.86
CA ILE A 7 -10.89 1.66 11.74
C ILE A 7 -9.63 0.84 12.00
N VAL A 8 -9.78 -0.49 12.06
CA VAL A 8 -8.66 -1.39 12.31
C VAL A 8 -8.34 -2.17 11.04
N VAL A 9 -7.07 -2.11 10.63
CA VAL A 9 -6.56 -2.84 9.46
C VAL A 9 -6.23 -4.27 9.87
N ASP A 10 -6.67 -5.24 9.08
CA ASP A 10 -6.42 -6.66 9.37
C ASP A 10 -4.95 -7.03 9.20
N LYS A 11 -4.31 -6.56 8.12
CA LYS A 11 -2.89 -6.81 7.85
C LYS A 11 -2.23 -5.61 7.21
N VAL A 12 -0.95 -5.42 7.51
CA VAL A 12 -0.10 -4.38 6.92
C VAL A 12 1.10 -5.06 6.26
N PHE A 13 1.38 -4.68 5.02
CA PHE A 13 2.51 -5.19 4.26
C PHE A 13 3.47 -4.05 3.90
N SER A 14 4.76 -4.32 3.93
CA SER A 14 5.78 -3.35 3.54
C SER A 14 7.07 -4.08 3.14
N ILE A 15 7.78 -3.54 2.15
CA ILE A 15 9.14 -4.00 1.86
C ILE A 15 10.07 -3.48 2.95
N ARG A 16 10.98 -4.34 3.40
CA ARG A 16 11.97 -4.01 4.43
C ARG A 16 13.28 -3.53 3.80
N PRO A 17 14.03 -2.66 4.49
CA PRO A 17 15.38 -2.28 4.05
C PRO A 17 16.25 -3.53 3.79
N GLY A 18 17.07 -3.46 2.74
CA GLY A 18 17.93 -4.58 2.36
C GLY A 18 17.31 -5.61 1.44
N PHE A 19 16.03 -5.46 1.09
CA PHE A 19 15.37 -6.38 0.17
C PHE A 19 15.97 -6.25 -1.24
N PRO A 20 16.26 -7.39 -1.93
CA PRO A 20 16.91 -7.36 -3.24
C PRO A 20 16.08 -6.63 -4.29
N GLU A 21 16.71 -5.69 -5.00
CA GLU A 21 16.06 -4.88 -6.02
C GLU A 21 15.41 -5.71 -7.13
N ARG A 22 16.09 -6.77 -7.58
CA ARG A 22 15.59 -7.64 -8.65
C ARG A 22 14.33 -8.40 -8.28
N GLU A 23 14.02 -8.52 -6.98
CA GLU A 23 12.85 -9.23 -6.48
C GLU A 23 11.72 -8.27 -6.05
N TRP A 24 11.89 -6.97 -6.27
CA TRP A 24 10.99 -5.92 -5.80
C TRP A 24 9.58 -6.09 -6.34
N LYS A 25 9.45 -6.19 -7.65
CA LYS A 25 8.16 -6.35 -8.32
C LYS A 25 7.49 -7.67 -7.91
N GLU A 26 8.25 -8.76 -7.93
CA GLU A 26 7.72 -10.08 -7.59
C GLU A 26 7.23 -10.12 -6.13
N TYR A 27 7.90 -9.43 -5.23
CA TYR A 27 7.45 -9.32 -3.85
C TYR A 27 6.06 -8.71 -3.76
N TYR A 28 5.85 -7.56 -4.41
CA TYR A 28 4.56 -6.89 -4.38
C TYR A 28 3.46 -7.74 -5.03
N LEU A 29 3.75 -8.38 -6.15
CA LEU A 29 2.77 -9.25 -6.81
C LEU A 29 2.43 -10.46 -5.93
N ARG A 30 3.41 -11.02 -5.25
CA ARG A 30 3.19 -12.12 -4.32
C ARG A 30 2.32 -11.69 -3.12
N VAL A 31 2.56 -10.51 -2.58
CA VAL A 31 1.73 -9.95 -1.51
C VAL A 31 0.27 -9.85 -1.96
N LEU A 32 0.04 -9.29 -3.16
CA LEU A 32 -1.31 -9.15 -3.68
C LEU A 32 -2.01 -10.50 -3.86
N ARG A 33 -1.28 -11.52 -4.31
CA ARG A 33 -1.83 -12.88 -4.48
C ARG A 33 -2.11 -13.58 -3.15
N SER A 34 -1.48 -13.14 -2.08
CA SER A 34 -1.62 -13.74 -0.75
C SER A 34 -2.65 -13.05 0.14
N ILE A 35 -3.18 -11.90 -0.29
CA ILE A 35 -4.14 -11.12 0.50
C ILE A 35 -5.43 -11.92 0.70
N THR A 36 -5.84 -12.05 1.96
CA THR A 36 -7.12 -12.64 2.33
C THR A 36 -8.20 -11.56 2.45
N ALA A 37 -9.47 -11.97 2.46
CA ALA A 37 -10.57 -11.04 2.61
C ALA A 37 -10.42 -10.18 3.87
N GLY A 38 -10.81 -8.92 3.77
CA GLY A 38 -10.71 -7.96 4.86
C GLY A 38 -10.08 -6.64 4.41
N LEU A 39 -9.72 -5.83 5.38
CA LEU A 39 -9.08 -4.54 5.15
C LEU A 39 -7.57 -4.70 5.29
N ASN A 40 -6.85 -4.54 4.19
CA ASN A 40 -5.40 -4.70 4.13
C ASN A 40 -4.75 -3.40 3.72
N GLN A 41 -3.56 -3.13 4.21
CA GLN A 41 -2.78 -1.95 3.85
C GLN A 41 -1.42 -2.37 3.29
N LEU A 42 -1.10 -1.86 2.12
CA LEU A 42 0.23 -2.00 1.52
C LEU A 42 0.92 -0.64 1.60
N ILE A 43 2.02 -0.58 2.32
CA ILE A 43 2.79 0.67 2.48
C ILE A 43 3.76 0.78 1.32
N VAL A 44 3.66 1.89 0.60
CA VAL A 44 4.56 2.23 -0.51
C VAL A 44 5.07 3.65 -0.34
N HIS A 45 6.26 3.91 -0.89
CA HIS A 45 6.90 5.22 -0.84
C HIS A 45 7.13 5.67 -2.29
N LEU A 46 6.15 6.35 -2.87
CA LEU A 46 6.16 6.70 -4.29
C LEU A 46 6.94 7.99 -4.56
N GLY A 47 7.67 8.02 -5.66
CA GLY A 47 8.37 9.22 -6.11
C GLY A 47 9.21 8.95 -7.34
N TYR A 48 9.65 10.01 -8.00
CA TYR A 48 10.56 9.94 -9.14
C TYR A 48 12.00 10.07 -8.65
N ASP A 49 12.90 9.28 -9.22
CA ASP A 49 14.33 9.39 -8.94
C ASP A 49 14.92 10.55 -9.75
N ASP A 50 14.71 11.77 -9.26
CA ASP A 50 15.20 13.00 -9.86
C ASP A 50 16.07 13.78 -8.86
N ASP A 51 16.67 14.87 -9.34
CA ASP A 51 17.60 15.67 -8.51
C ASP A 51 16.92 16.26 -7.28
N GLU A 52 15.66 16.68 -7.42
CA GLU A 52 14.91 17.26 -6.31
C GLU A 52 14.67 16.22 -5.21
N LEU A 53 14.17 15.04 -5.57
CA LEU A 53 13.91 13.98 -4.60
C LEU A 53 15.20 13.45 -3.98
N ARG A 54 16.27 13.33 -4.76
CA ARG A 54 17.58 12.93 -4.23
C ARG A 54 18.07 13.91 -3.17
N ALA A 55 17.91 15.20 -3.41
CA ALA A 55 18.30 16.23 -2.45
C ALA A 55 17.48 16.15 -1.16
N VAL A 56 16.15 16.04 -1.28
CA VAL A 56 15.24 15.98 -0.13
C VAL A 56 15.47 14.71 0.71
N THR A 57 15.79 13.59 0.06
CA THR A 57 15.95 12.30 0.75
C THR A 57 17.42 11.95 1.06
N SER A 58 18.35 12.86 0.90
CA SER A 58 19.78 12.61 1.08
C SER A 58 20.15 12.10 2.48
N GLY A 59 19.36 12.43 3.50
CA GLY A 59 19.57 11.94 4.86
C GLY A 59 18.92 10.58 5.16
N HIS A 60 18.21 9.99 4.21
CA HIS A 60 17.56 8.70 4.39
C HIS A 60 18.45 7.55 3.92
N ALA A 61 18.72 6.60 4.81
CA ALA A 61 19.57 5.45 4.48
C ALA A 61 18.86 4.44 3.56
N PHE A 62 17.53 4.36 3.62
CA PHE A 62 16.76 3.33 2.93
C PHE A 62 15.72 3.88 1.95
N TRP A 63 14.86 4.79 2.40
CA TRP A 63 13.73 5.28 1.60
C TRP A 63 14.12 6.48 0.74
N GLY A 64 15.24 6.35 0.03
CA GLY A 64 15.72 7.39 -0.87
C GLY A 64 14.99 7.40 -2.22
N ALA A 65 15.49 8.23 -3.15
CA ALA A 65 14.87 8.44 -4.45
C ALA A 65 14.77 7.15 -5.28
N ALA A 66 15.80 6.31 -5.27
CA ALA A 66 15.81 5.06 -6.02
C ALA A 66 14.75 4.07 -5.51
N TRP A 67 14.60 3.95 -4.19
CA TRP A 67 13.54 3.14 -3.59
C TRP A 67 12.16 3.62 -4.03
N ARG A 68 11.94 4.92 -3.94
CA ARG A 68 10.64 5.53 -4.26
C ARG A 68 10.28 5.37 -5.73
N GLN A 69 11.25 5.46 -6.62
CA GLN A 69 11.05 5.19 -8.04
C GLN A 69 10.68 3.72 -8.29
N ARG A 70 11.34 2.78 -7.61
CA ARG A 70 11.01 1.36 -7.73
C ARG A 70 9.57 1.07 -7.29
N ASP A 71 9.14 1.63 -6.17
CA ASP A 71 7.77 1.48 -5.71
C ASP A 71 6.78 2.04 -6.74
N TYR A 72 7.07 3.23 -7.27
CA TYR A 72 6.24 3.86 -8.29
C TYR A 72 6.12 2.98 -9.54
N ASP A 73 7.24 2.49 -10.05
CA ASP A 73 7.28 1.66 -11.25
C ASP A 73 6.43 0.38 -11.09
N VAL A 74 6.49 -0.25 -9.94
CA VAL A 74 5.70 -1.46 -9.67
C VAL A 74 4.21 -1.13 -9.58
N VAL A 75 3.84 -0.12 -8.80
CA VAL A 75 2.44 0.24 -8.57
C VAL A 75 1.76 0.70 -9.86
N MET A 76 2.52 1.34 -10.76
CA MET A 76 2.00 1.82 -12.04
C MET A 76 2.11 0.80 -13.17
N SER A 77 2.63 -0.39 -12.90
CA SER A 77 2.78 -1.43 -13.92
C SER A 77 1.45 -2.09 -14.27
N ASP A 78 1.35 -2.61 -15.50
CA ASP A 78 0.18 -3.34 -15.95
C ASP A 78 -0.01 -4.64 -15.18
N GLU A 79 1.08 -5.28 -14.81
CA GLU A 79 1.07 -6.52 -14.02
C GLU A 79 0.47 -6.30 -12.64
N PHE A 80 0.77 -5.19 -11.98
CA PHE A 80 0.18 -4.84 -10.70
C PHE A 80 -1.34 -4.71 -10.81
N ARG A 81 -1.81 -3.98 -11.82
CA ARG A 81 -3.24 -3.82 -12.09
C ARG A 81 -3.93 -5.15 -12.38
N SER A 82 -3.29 -5.99 -13.19
CA SER A 82 -3.85 -7.29 -13.55
C SER A 82 -4.00 -8.18 -12.32
N VAL A 83 -3.00 -8.21 -11.45
CA VAL A 83 -3.05 -9.03 -10.24
C VAL A 83 -4.11 -8.51 -9.26
N LEU A 84 -4.29 -7.20 -9.14
CA LEU A 84 -5.39 -6.63 -8.35
C LEU A 84 -6.74 -7.15 -8.84
N LYS A 85 -6.96 -7.09 -10.15
CA LYS A 85 -8.22 -7.51 -10.77
C LYS A 85 -8.44 -9.02 -10.63
N GLU A 86 -7.42 -9.82 -10.89
CA GLU A 86 -7.49 -11.28 -10.80
C GLU A 86 -7.84 -11.77 -9.38
N ASN A 87 -7.45 -11.01 -8.37
CA ASN A 87 -7.66 -11.37 -6.96
C ASN A 87 -8.81 -10.61 -6.33
N ASN A 88 -9.61 -9.91 -7.12
CA ASN A 88 -10.76 -9.12 -6.65
C ASN A 88 -10.39 -8.12 -5.55
N ILE A 89 -9.22 -7.51 -5.66
CA ILE A 89 -8.76 -6.51 -4.70
C ILE A 89 -9.27 -5.14 -5.16
N GLN A 90 -9.99 -4.46 -4.29
CA GLN A 90 -10.47 -3.11 -4.54
C GLN A 90 -9.62 -2.11 -3.75
N LEU A 91 -9.02 -1.14 -4.47
CA LEU A 91 -8.32 -0.03 -3.82
C LEU A 91 -9.36 0.98 -3.33
N ILE A 92 -9.22 1.42 -2.09
CA ILE A 92 -10.12 2.42 -1.52
C ILE A 92 -9.32 3.52 -0.83
N GLY A 93 -9.87 4.73 -0.87
CA GLY A 93 -9.31 5.87 -0.15
C GLY A 93 -9.94 6.02 1.23
N TRP A 94 -9.39 6.92 2.02
CA TRP A 94 -9.87 7.18 3.38
C TRP A 94 -11.30 7.68 3.42
N ASN A 95 -11.72 8.48 2.43
CA ASN A 95 -13.10 8.98 2.36
C ASN A 95 -14.11 7.84 2.22
N LYS A 96 -13.81 6.89 1.34
CA LYS A 96 -14.67 5.72 1.14
C LYS A 96 -14.71 4.86 2.39
N LEU A 97 -13.57 4.65 3.01
CA LEU A 97 -13.45 3.87 4.24
C LEU A 97 -14.26 4.50 5.37
N ASN A 98 -14.18 5.82 5.52
CA ASN A 98 -14.95 6.56 6.51
C ASN A 98 -16.45 6.44 6.26
N SER A 99 -16.90 6.49 5.01
CA SER A 99 -18.31 6.30 4.64
C SER A 99 -18.81 4.92 5.02
N LEU A 100 -18.02 3.88 4.78
CA LEU A 100 -18.36 2.51 5.14
C LEU A 100 -18.49 2.36 6.66
N ARG A 101 -17.60 2.97 7.42
CA ARG A 101 -17.66 2.98 8.88
C ARG A 101 -18.94 3.64 9.40
N GLN A 102 -19.31 4.78 8.84
CA GLN A 102 -20.54 5.50 9.22
C GLN A 102 -21.78 4.68 8.89
N SER A 103 -21.82 4.01 7.74
CA SER A 103 -22.93 3.16 7.33
C SER A 103 -23.09 1.96 8.30
N SER A 104 -21.99 1.33 8.70
CA SER A 104 -22.01 0.24 9.68
C SER A 104 -22.54 0.70 11.03
N ALA A 105 -22.11 1.86 11.50
CA ALA A 105 -22.59 2.45 12.76
C ALA A 105 -24.10 2.76 12.71
N ALA A 106 -24.58 3.29 11.58
CA ALA A 106 -26.01 3.57 11.40
C ALA A 106 -26.86 2.29 11.40
N VAL A 107 -26.36 1.23 10.77
CA VAL A 107 -27.07 -0.07 10.76
C VAL A 107 -27.12 -0.68 12.16
N SER A 108 -26.03 -0.61 12.93
CA SER A 108 -25.98 -1.20 14.27
C SER A 108 -26.84 -0.47 15.30
N GLN A 109 -27.28 0.76 15.01
CA GLN A 109 -28.16 1.54 15.86
C GLN A 109 -29.65 1.25 15.62
N ARG A 110 -29.97 0.48 14.62
CA ARG A 110 -31.34 0.06 14.33
C ARG A 110 -31.64 -1.26 15.06
#